data_811ed11fe9acaf89724cdd4a9b06212e
#
_entry.id   811ed11fe9acaf89724cdd4a9b06212e
#
_cell.length_a   1.000
_cell.length_b   1.000
_cell.length_c   1.000
_cell.angle_alpha   90.00
_cell.angle_beta   90.00
_cell.angle_gamma   90.00
#
_symmetry.space_group_name_H-M   'P 1'
#
loop_
_entity.id
_entity.type
_entity.pdbx_description
1 polymer ?
#
loop_
_entity_poly.entity_id
_entity_poly.type
_entity_poly.pdbx_seq_one_letter_code
_entity_poly.pdbx_strand_id
1 'polypeptide(L)'
;MTTKKTNVTLVTIAIFVATFLTAVEGTIVSTAMPTIVGDLHGVNLMNWIVSIYLLTNAVATPIYGKLADLFGRKRIFIIGIMIFIIGSVLSGTANSMPTLIGWRALQGIGAGCIMPVSNTIIADIYPFEKRARVMGFNGAAWGIAAIIAPLLGGFIVDKLTWHWVFFINVPIGLLTVLLIALYLHEKPHTAVGKIDYLGSLWLTLTLLSLMYGFQILGEANFAWTSVIVCFVITLVALYLFINREKRASDPIISLKLFKNRTFVTQNLATMLVSGFLIGFEVYLPTWTQGILGLPASLAGFAVTPSSVMWIFGSFLAGKFILKLTPKQTLMISLGFLVIGSAWLALLPQTTPFWLFFVIATVLGTGFGITITSTTVTSQRLVAAKDMGVATSFNTLARTLGQTLMMSIFGIIMNGTMNKGVAHNSDLNIGMMNKLINPQTASSLPAKLIPELRTILYQALHNIYLAGVILIILAILINSLDYRHSKTTN
;
A
#
# COMPACT_ATOMS: atom_id res chain seq x y z
N MET A 1 6.93 42.77 15.98
CA MET A 1 6.03 41.59 15.87
C MET A 1 6.80 40.39 16.39
N THR A 2 6.45 39.90 17.56
CA THR A 2 7.05 38.68 18.15
C THR A 2 6.72 37.50 17.25
N THR A 3 7.72 36.96 16.54
CA THR A 3 7.56 35.75 15.76
C THR A 3 7.21 34.59 16.70
N LYS A 4 5.96 34.13 16.66
CA LYS A 4 5.52 32.95 17.42
C LYS A 4 6.45 31.78 17.08
N LYS A 5 7.08 31.20 18.09
CA LYS A 5 7.95 30.01 17.88
C LYS A 5 7.11 28.75 17.66
N THR A 6 7.55 27.91 16.74
CA THR A 6 6.97 26.57 16.53
C THR A 6 7.08 25.73 17.80
N ASN A 7 5.98 25.14 18.25
CA ASN A 7 6.02 24.14 19.31
C ASN A 7 6.39 22.77 18.70
N VAL A 8 7.68 22.45 18.77
CA VAL A 8 8.26 21.27 18.14
C VAL A 8 7.57 19.98 18.61
N THR A 9 7.24 19.85 19.90
CA THR A 9 6.62 18.65 20.46
C THR A 9 5.21 18.43 19.91
N LEU A 10 4.35 19.47 19.93
CA LEU A 10 2.97 19.34 19.45
C LEU A 10 2.90 19.12 17.93
N VAL A 11 3.80 19.75 17.17
CA VAL A 11 3.92 19.52 15.73
C VAL A 11 4.38 18.07 15.45
N THR A 12 5.33 17.54 16.22
CA THR A 12 5.77 16.14 16.09
C THR A 12 4.65 15.15 16.40
N ILE A 13 3.86 15.41 17.44
CA ILE A 13 2.68 14.61 17.77
C ILE A 13 1.67 14.65 16.60
N ALA A 14 1.42 15.85 16.03
CA ALA A 14 0.50 15.98 14.91
C ALA A 14 0.98 15.19 13.67
N ILE A 15 2.27 15.24 13.36
CA ILE A 15 2.88 14.46 12.28
C ILE A 15 2.74 12.94 12.54
N PHE A 16 3.04 12.50 13.75
CA PHE A 16 2.90 11.11 14.16
C PHE A 16 1.45 10.64 14.00
N VAL A 17 0.48 11.43 14.47
CA VAL A 17 -0.95 11.13 14.35
C VAL A 17 -1.38 11.08 12.88
N ALA A 18 -0.92 11.99 12.02
CA ALA A 18 -1.21 11.97 10.58
C ALA A 18 -0.63 10.71 9.89
N THR A 19 0.61 10.35 10.24
CA THR A 19 1.25 9.14 9.72
C THR A 19 0.53 7.88 10.20
N PHE A 20 0.15 7.83 11.47
CA PHE A 20 -0.64 6.75 12.04
C PHE A 20 -2.00 6.61 11.34
N LEU A 21 -2.68 7.73 11.07
CA LEU A 21 -3.97 7.76 10.38
C LEU A 21 -3.89 7.12 8.99
N THR A 22 -2.89 7.50 8.18
CA THR A 22 -2.69 6.90 6.85
C THR A 22 -2.27 5.45 6.90
N ALA A 23 -1.50 5.06 7.91
CA ALA A 23 -1.10 3.68 8.10
C ALA A 23 -2.28 2.79 8.54
N VAL A 24 -3.14 3.29 9.43
CA VAL A 24 -4.40 2.62 9.82
C VAL A 24 -5.30 2.46 8.59
N GLU A 25 -5.50 3.52 7.81
CA GLU A 25 -6.35 3.50 6.62
C GLU A 25 -5.92 2.42 5.62
N GLY A 26 -4.61 2.23 5.42
CA GLY A 26 -4.09 1.22 4.50
C GLY A 26 -4.46 -0.22 4.87
N THR A 27 -4.70 -0.49 6.15
CA THR A 27 -4.92 -1.86 6.67
C THR A 27 -6.34 -2.11 7.17
N ILE A 28 -7.01 -1.10 7.74
CA ILE A 28 -8.35 -1.25 8.33
C ILE A 28 -9.40 -1.61 7.27
N VAL A 29 -9.28 -1.04 6.07
CA VAL A 29 -10.18 -1.30 4.93
C VAL A 29 -10.09 -2.75 4.47
N SER A 30 -8.90 -3.37 4.52
CA SER A 30 -8.71 -4.78 4.16
C SER A 30 -9.55 -5.72 5.03
N THR A 31 -9.63 -5.43 6.33
CA THR A 31 -10.43 -6.22 7.29
C THR A 31 -11.93 -6.04 7.06
N ALA A 32 -12.37 -4.83 6.71
CA ALA A 32 -13.76 -4.52 6.41
C ALA A 32 -14.19 -4.96 4.99
N MET A 33 -13.23 -5.24 4.10
CA MET A 33 -13.46 -5.50 2.69
C MET A 33 -14.55 -6.53 2.41
N PRO A 34 -14.56 -7.72 3.05
CA PRO A 34 -15.61 -8.72 2.81
C PRO A 34 -17.00 -8.19 3.11
N THR A 35 -17.17 -7.43 4.19
CA THR A 35 -18.45 -6.84 4.57
C THR A 35 -18.89 -5.74 3.60
N ILE A 36 -17.98 -4.86 3.18
CA ILE A 36 -18.23 -3.82 2.17
C ILE A 36 -18.70 -4.45 0.86
N VAL A 37 -17.98 -5.47 0.40
CA VAL A 37 -18.30 -6.19 -0.85
C VAL A 37 -19.65 -6.90 -0.78
N GLY A 38 -19.95 -7.51 0.36
CA GLY A 38 -21.24 -8.17 0.59
C GLY A 38 -22.42 -7.20 0.59
N ASP A 39 -22.25 -6.02 1.20
CA ASP A 39 -23.28 -4.99 1.32
C ASP A 39 -23.51 -4.23 0.00
N LEU A 40 -22.44 -3.83 -0.67
CA LEU A 40 -22.50 -3.07 -1.94
C LEU A 40 -22.56 -3.96 -3.20
N HIS A 41 -22.58 -5.29 -3.06
CA HIS A 41 -22.71 -6.28 -4.16
C HIS A 41 -21.72 -6.07 -5.30
N GLY A 42 -20.40 -6.01 -5.00
CA GLY A 42 -19.39 -5.68 -5.99
C GLY A 42 -18.08 -6.42 -5.87
N VAL A 43 -18.09 -7.76 -5.70
CA VAL A 43 -16.87 -8.57 -5.56
C VAL A 43 -15.89 -8.39 -6.71
N ASN A 44 -16.38 -8.21 -7.93
CA ASN A 44 -15.55 -7.97 -9.13
C ASN A 44 -14.79 -6.63 -9.07
N LEU A 45 -15.30 -5.67 -8.30
CA LEU A 45 -14.70 -4.35 -8.11
C LEU A 45 -13.92 -4.22 -6.80
N MET A 46 -13.89 -5.29 -5.98
CA MET A 46 -13.26 -5.31 -4.66
C MET A 46 -11.85 -4.71 -4.67
N ASN A 47 -11.05 -5.12 -5.65
CA ASN A 47 -9.65 -4.70 -5.73
C ASN A 47 -9.47 -3.22 -6.02
N TRP A 48 -10.45 -2.60 -6.72
CA TRP A 48 -10.43 -1.17 -7.02
C TRP A 48 -10.48 -0.29 -5.78
N ILE A 49 -11.14 -0.73 -4.71
CA ILE A 49 -11.21 0.03 -3.46
C ILE A 49 -9.81 0.33 -2.91
N VAL A 50 -8.91 -0.65 -2.99
CA VAL A 50 -7.52 -0.50 -2.53
C VAL A 50 -6.64 0.11 -3.62
N SER A 51 -6.74 -0.42 -4.84
CA SER A 51 -5.88 -0.02 -5.96
C SER A 51 -5.98 1.46 -6.28
N ILE A 52 -7.20 2.02 -6.36
CA ILE A 52 -7.40 3.43 -6.71
C ILE A 52 -6.83 4.38 -5.64
N TYR A 53 -6.98 4.02 -4.37
CA TYR A 53 -6.41 4.78 -3.27
C TYR A 53 -4.87 4.78 -3.33
N LEU A 54 -4.26 3.62 -3.51
CA LEU A 54 -2.79 3.50 -3.63
C LEU A 54 -2.28 4.22 -4.87
N LEU A 55 -2.98 4.10 -5.99
CA LEU A 55 -2.62 4.75 -7.24
C LEU A 55 -2.62 6.28 -7.11
N THR A 56 -3.74 6.83 -6.64
CA THR A 56 -3.87 8.29 -6.50
C THR A 56 -2.91 8.84 -5.43
N ASN A 57 -2.64 8.08 -4.37
CA ASN A 57 -1.62 8.38 -3.39
C ASN A 57 -0.22 8.44 -4.05
N ALA A 58 0.17 7.41 -4.81
CA ALA A 58 1.47 7.34 -5.47
C ALA A 58 1.70 8.51 -6.44
N VAL A 59 0.68 8.85 -7.24
CA VAL A 59 0.72 9.95 -8.20
C VAL A 59 0.80 11.31 -7.50
N ALA A 60 0.03 11.50 -6.44
CA ALA A 60 -0.04 12.76 -5.70
C ALA A 60 1.23 13.05 -4.88
N THR A 61 1.91 12.01 -4.39
CA THR A 61 3.09 12.13 -3.51
C THR A 61 4.19 13.06 -4.05
N PRO A 62 4.73 12.89 -5.26
CA PRO A 62 5.76 13.79 -5.78
C PRO A 62 5.24 15.20 -6.04
N ILE A 63 3.97 15.34 -6.40
CA ILE A 63 3.33 16.64 -6.65
C ILE A 63 3.27 17.44 -5.34
N TYR A 64 2.81 16.82 -4.26
CA TYR A 64 2.73 17.49 -2.95
C TYR A 64 4.09 17.86 -2.37
N GLY A 65 5.12 17.04 -2.59
CA GLY A 65 6.49 17.40 -2.20
C GLY A 65 6.90 18.75 -2.81
N LYS A 66 6.68 18.90 -4.11
CA LYS A 66 7.01 20.12 -4.84
C LYS A 66 6.11 21.31 -4.47
N LEU A 67 4.81 21.08 -4.30
CA LEU A 67 3.87 22.12 -3.85
C LEU A 67 4.23 22.64 -2.46
N ALA A 68 4.66 21.76 -1.54
CA ALA A 68 5.08 22.14 -0.20
C ALA A 68 6.33 23.04 -0.21
N ASP A 69 7.26 22.79 -1.12
CA ASP A 69 8.43 23.61 -1.30
C ASP A 69 8.12 25.01 -1.88
N LEU A 70 7.06 25.13 -2.70
CA LEU A 70 6.68 26.40 -3.33
C LEU A 70 5.71 27.24 -2.50
N PHE A 71 4.69 26.60 -1.92
CA PHE A 71 3.60 27.31 -1.23
C PHE A 71 3.65 27.23 0.29
N GLY A 72 4.68 26.55 0.83
CA GLY A 72 4.85 26.33 2.27
C GLY A 72 4.24 25.00 2.74
N ARG A 73 4.96 24.35 3.66
CA ARG A 73 4.61 23.00 4.14
C ARG A 73 3.32 22.99 4.95
N LYS A 74 3.11 24.01 5.80
CA LYS A 74 1.91 24.15 6.64
C LYS A 74 0.63 24.16 5.82
N ARG A 75 0.56 25.02 4.81
CA ARG A 75 -0.63 25.17 3.95
C ARG A 75 -0.93 23.90 3.20
N ILE A 76 0.09 23.33 2.57
CA ILE A 76 -0.05 22.13 1.75
C ILE A 76 -0.42 20.92 2.60
N PHE A 77 0.16 20.79 3.79
CA PHE A 77 -0.18 19.71 4.73
C PHE A 77 -1.64 19.78 5.19
N ILE A 78 -2.12 20.97 5.56
CA ILE A 78 -3.52 21.19 5.94
C ILE A 78 -4.46 20.86 4.78
N ILE A 79 -4.16 21.35 3.56
CA ILE A 79 -4.97 21.06 2.37
C ILE A 79 -5.03 19.56 2.10
N GLY A 80 -3.89 18.87 2.13
CA GLY A 80 -3.83 17.41 1.90
C GLY A 80 -4.65 16.62 2.91
N ILE A 81 -4.53 16.94 4.22
CA ILE A 81 -5.34 16.29 5.26
C ILE A 81 -6.84 16.60 5.08
N MET A 82 -7.20 17.82 4.72
CA MET A 82 -8.61 18.17 4.48
C MET A 82 -9.19 17.39 3.30
N ILE A 83 -8.45 17.26 2.19
CA ILE A 83 -8.85 16.42 1.05
C ILE A 83 -9.01 14.95 1.50
N PHE A 84 -8.09 14.44 2.32
CA PHE A 84 -8.18 13.08 2.88
C PHE A 84 -9.43 12.89 3.73
N ILE A 85 -9.74 13.85 4.63
CA ILE A 85 -10.95 13.80 5.48
C ILE A 85 -12.22 13.83 4.63
N ILE A 86 -12.30 14.75 3.66
CA ILE A 86 -13.46 14.86 2.76
C ILE A 86 -13.66 13.55 1.99
N GLY A 87 -12.59 13.01 1.40
CA GLY A 87 -12.64 11.72 0.72
C GLY A 87 -13.08 10.59 1.65
N SER A 88 -12.65 10.62 2.92
CA SER A 88 -13.03 9.63 3.93
C SER A 88 -14.52 9.72 4.28
N VAL A 89 -15.03 10.92 4.56
CA VAL A 89 -16.47 11.14 4.83
C VAL A 89 -17.32 10.63 3.67
N LEU A 90 -16.96 11.02 2.44
CA LEU A 90 -17.68 10.61 1.24
C LEU A 90 -17.61 9.10 1.00
N SER A 91 -16.46 8.46 1.31
CA SER A 91 -16.35 7.00 1.28
C SER A 91 -17.27 6.32 2.29
N GLY A 92 -17.39 6.88 3.49
CA GLY A 92 -18.31 6.40 4.52
C GLY A 92 -19.80 6.64 4.21
N THR A 93 -20.15 7.44 3.21
CA THR A 93 -21.53 7.66 2.76
C THR A 93 -21.87 6.98 1.44
N ALA A 94 -20.94 6.17 0.90
CA ALA A 94 -21.12 5.55 -0.39
C ALA A 94 -22.21 4.46 -0.37
N ASN A 95 -23.07 4.47 -1.40
CA ASN A 95 -24.19 3.53 -1.55
C ASN A 95 -23.99 2.54 -2.70
N SER A 96 -22.83 2.58 -3.36
CA SER A 96 -22.47 1.65 -4.45
C SER A 96 -20.93 1.54 -4.56
N MET A 97 -20.48 0.43 -5.13
CA MET A 97 -19.05 0.22 -5.37
C MET A 97 -18.40 1.31 -6.24
N PRO A 98 -19.00 1.76 -7.37
CA PRO A 98 -18.41 2.83 -8.17
C PRO A 98 -18.27 4.16 -7.41
N THR A 99 -19.27 4.53 -6.59
CA THR A 99 -19.19 5.76 -5.79
C THR A 99 -18.13 5.65 -4.70
N LEU A 100 -18.02 4.50 -4.03
CA LEU A 100 -16.95 4.24 -3.05
C LEU A 100 -15.57 4.36 -3.71
N ILE A 101 -15.37 3.74 -4.87
CA ILE A 101 -14.10 3.81 -5.63
C ILE A 101 -13.77 5.26 -5.98
N GLY A 102 -14.74 6.05 -6.45
CA GLY A 102 -14.54 7.47 -6.76
C GLY A 102 -14.08 8.28 -5.53
N TRP A 103 -14.69 8.06 -4.38
CA TRP A 103 -14.31 8.74 -3.13
C TRP A 103 -12.98 8.25 -2.56
N ARG A 104 -12.64 6.99 -2.77
CA ARG A 104 -11.33 6.43 -2.45
C ARG A 104 -10.22 7.07 -3.28
N ALA A 105 -10.49 7.41 -4.55
CA ALA A 105 -9.54 8.18 -5.37
C ALA A 105 -9.25 9.55 -4.76
N LEU A 106 -10.28 10.28 -4.33
CA LEU A 106 -10.14 11.57 -3.66
C LEU A 106 -9.36 11.44 -2.35
N GLN A 107 -9.69 10.42 -1.54
CA GLN A 107 -9.00 10.14 -0.29
C GLN A 107 -7.51 9.83 -0.51
N GLY A 108 -7.18 9.05 -1.54
CA GLY A 108 -5.79 8.74 -1.92
C GLY A 108 -4.99 9.98 -2.36
N ILE A 109 -5.62 10.91 -3.09
CA ILE A 109 -5.00 12.21 -3.41
C ILE A 109 -4.59 12.93 -2.13
N GLY A 110 -5.48 13.00 -1.12
CA GLY A 110 -5.16 13.61 0.16
C GLY A 110 -4.04 12.90 0.92
N ALA A 111 -4.06 11.56 0.94
CA ALA A 111 -3.06 10.73 1.60
C ALA A 111 -1.64 10.94 1.05
N GLY A 112 -1.52 11.18 -0.27
CA GLY A 112 -0.24 11.43 -0.94
C GLY A 112 0.54 12.63 -0.42
N CYS A 113 -0.12 13.55 0.29
CA CYS A 113 0.51 14.69 0.94
C CYS A 113 1.27 14.30 2.23
N ILE A 114 0.74 13.33 3.00
CA ILE A 114 1.09 13.17 4.41
C ILE A 114 2.56 12.79 4.59
N MET A 115 3.05 11.76 3.93
CA MET A 115 4.44 11.30 4.11
C MET A 115 5.50 12.29 3.62
N PRO A 116 5.47 12.81 2.38
CA PRO A 116 6.52 13.69 1.89
C PRO A 116 6.58 15.01 2.67
N VAL A 117 5.42 15.59 2.98
CA VAL A 117 5.38 16.87 3.70
C VAL A 117 5.72 16.69 5.18
N SER A 118 5.31 15.60 5.84
CA SER A 118 5.76 15.25 7.19
C SER A 118 7.27 15.18 7.31
N ASN A 119 7.92 14.45 6.38
CA ASN A 119 9.37 14.33 6.38
C ASN A 119 10.08 15.67 6.18
N THR A 120 9.51 16.55 5.36
CA THR A 120 10.05 17.88 5.15
C THR A 120 9.86 18.76 6.38
N ILE A 121 8.69 18.73 7.04
CA ILE A 121 8.46 19.48 8.29
C ILE A 121 9.44 19.01 9.38
N ILE A 122 9.64 17.68 9.54
CA ILE A 122 10.64 17.15 10.49
C ILE A 122 12.04 17.67 10.17
N ALA A 123 12.41 17.73 8.89
CA ALA A 123 13.69 18.25 8.47
C ALA A 123 13.87 19.75 8.79
N ASP A 124 12.80 20.53 8.83
CA ASP A 124 12.84 21.96 9.15
C ASP A 124 12.90 22.26 10.64
N ILE A 125 12.17 21.48 11.46
CA ILE A 125 12.03 21.76 12.90
C ILE A 125 13.09 21.07 13.76
N TYR A 126 13.82 20.08 13.21
CA TYR A 126 14.87 19.37 13.95
C TYR A 126 16.25 19.55 13.34
N PRO A 127 17.31 19.72 14.18
CA PRO A 127 18.69 19.66 13.73
C PRO A 127 19.03 18.27 13.19
N PHE A 128 19.99 18.20 12.27
CA PHE A 128 20.34 17.01 11.50
C PHE A 128 20.53 15.76 12.37
N GLU A 129 21.21 15.90 13.51
CA GLU A 129 21.54 14.80 14.43
C GLU A 129 20.30 14.13 15.05
N LYS A 130 19.20 14.88 15.18
CA LYS A 130 17.94 14.38 15.77
C LYS A 130 16.96 13.86 14.73
N ARG A 131 17.11 14.25 13.45
CA ARG A 131 16.16 13.88 12.36
C ARG A 131 15.99 12.37 12.23
N ALA A 132 17.09 11.63 12.16
CA ALA A 132 17.06 10.18 12.00
C ALA A 132 16.26 9.49 13.12
N ARG A 133 16.43 9.95 14.36
CA ARG A 133 15.70 9.42 15.52
C ARG A 133 14.20 9.72 15.43
N VAL A 134 13.84 10.95 15.06
CA VAL A 134 12.42 11.37 14.95
C VAL A 134 11.74 10.68 13.75
N MET A 135 12.44 10.54 12.62
CA MET A 135 11.94 9.78 11.47
C MET A 135 11.74 8.30 11.81
N GLY A 136 12.67 7.71 12.58
CA GLY A 136 12.51 6.34 13.08
C GLY A 136 11.29 6.20 14.00
N PHE A 137 11.07 7.19 14.88
CA PHE A 137 9.86 7.24 15.72
C PHE A 137 8.58 7.39 14.88
N ASN A 138 8.61 8.23 13.84
CA ASN A 138 7.50 8.34 12.90
C ASN A 138 7.23 7.02 12.14
N GLY A 139 8.30 6.28 11.83
CA GLY A 139 8.18 4.92 11.28
C GLY A 139 7.50 3.92 12.25
N ALA A 140 7.64 4.12 13.57
CA ALA A 140 6.95 3.29 14.56
C ALA A 140 5.41 3.45 14.50
N ALA A 141 4.90 4.60 14.01
CA ALA A 141 3.48 4.80 13.77
C ALA A 141 2.90 3.74 12.83
N TRP A 142 3.64 3.36 11.79
CA TRP A 142 3.25 2.28 10.87
C TRP A 142 3.19 0.92 11.58
N GLY A 143 4.19 0.61 12.40
CA GLY A 143 4.21 -0.63 13.17
C GLY A 143 3.05 -0.72 14.17
N ILE A 144 2.73 0.37 14.86
CA ILE A 144 1.61 0.44 15.80
C ILE A 144 0.27 0.35 15.04
N ALA A 145 0.13 1.08 13.94
CA ALA A 145 -1.06 1.06 13.10
C ALA A 145 -1.32 -0.35 12.54
N ALA A 146 -0.27 -1.03 12.08
CA ALA A 146 -0.36 -2.37 11.52
C ALA A 146 -0.86 -3.43 12.55
N ILE A 147 -0.68 -3.17 13.86
CA ILE A 147 -1.25 -4.01 14.91
C ILE A 147 -2.69 -3.60 15.24
N ILE A 148 -2.92 -2.29 15.39
CA ILE A 148 -4.21 -1.77 15.89
C ILE A 148 -5.27 -1.82 14.78
N ALA A 149 -4.92 -1.50 13.53
CA ALA A 149 -5.90 -1.33 12.46
C ALA A 149 -6.72 -2.59 12.13
N PRO A 150 -6.15 -3.81 12.02
CA PRO A 150 -6.95 -5.01 11.78
C PRO A 150 -7.92 -5.30 12.93
N LEU A 151 -7.47 -5.10 14.18
CA LEU A 151 -8.30 -5.32 15.38
C LEU A 151 -9.44 -4.28 15.45
N LEU A 152 -9.11 -3.01 15.21
CA LEU A 152 -10.08 -1.92 15.22
C LEU A 152 -11.09 -2.08 14.08
N GLY A 153 -10.63 -2.45 12.88
CA GLY A 153 -11.49 -2.71 11.73
C GLY A 153 -12.46 -3.86 11.98
N GLY A 154 -11.96 -4.97 12.52
CA GLY A 154 -12.79 -6.10 12.91
C GLY A 154 -13.83 -5.71 13.96
N PHE A 155 -13.44 -5.01 15.01
CA PHE A 155 -14.36 -4.54 16.05
C PHE A 155 -15.45 -3.59 15.48
N ILE A 156 -15.05 -2.64 14.64
CA ILE A 156 -15.99 -1.68 14.02
C ILE A 156 -17.01 -2.43 13.16
N VAL A 157 -16.56 -3.38 12.33
CA VAL A 157 -17.44 -4.14 11.43
C VAL A 157 -18.39 -5.05 12.21
N ASP A 158 -17.94 -5.69 13.29
CA ASP A 158 -18.75 -6.62 14.08
C ASP A 158 -19.76 -5.91 15.00
N LYS A 159 -19.45 -4.70 15.50
CA LYS A 159 -20.25 -4.00 16.51
C LYS A 159 -20.99 -2.76 16.01
N LEU A 160 -20.51 -2.17 14.92
CA LEU A 160 -21.08 -0.98 14.29
C LEU A 160 -21.47 -1.32 12.84
N THR A 161 -21.05 -0.47 11.91
CA THR A 161 -21.16 -0.71 10.46
C THR A 161 -19.83 -0.39 9.79
N TRP A 162 -19.56 -0.97 8.63
CA TRP A 162 -18.33 -0.72 7.89
C TRP A 162 -18.08 0.76 7.56
N HIS A 163 -19.12 1.59 7.49
CA HIS A 163 -19.04 3.04 7.25
C HIS A 163 -18.15 3.75 8.28
N TRP A 164 -18.14 3.28 9.53
CA TRP A 164 -17.33 3.83 10.61
C TRP A 164 -15.83 3.62 10.42
N VAL A 165 -15.42 2.68 9.58
CA VAL A 165 -14.01 2.52 9.17
C VAL A 165 -13.48 3.80 8.54
N PHE A 166 -14.34 4.53 7.83
CA PHE A 166 -14.02 5.81 7.21
C PHE A 166 -14.26 7.00 8.13
N PHE A 167 -15.37 7.00 8.89
CA PHE A 167 -15.72 8.13 9.76
C PHE A 167 -14.74 8.34 10.92
N ILE A 168 -14.05 7.30 11.39
CA ILE A 168 -13.04 7.41 12.46
C ILE A 168 -11.87 8.33 12.08
N ASN A 169 -11.60 8.50 10.79
CA ASN A 169 -10.56 9.38 10.29
C ASN A 169 -10.87 10.87 10.53
N VAL A 170 -12.14 11.24 10.66
CA VAL A 170 -12.58 12.63 10.76
C VAL A 170 -12.07 13.31 12.04
N PRO A 171 -12.38 12.81 13.25
CA PRO A 171 -11.91 13.45 14.48
C PRO A 171 -10.39 13.48 14.57
N ILE A 172 -9.72 12.42 14.13
CA ILE A 172 -8.24 12.31 14.19
C ILE A 172 -7.59 13.29 13.21
N GLY A 173 -8.12 13.37 11.98
CA GLY A 173 -7.62 14.29 10.96
C GLY A 173 -7.87 15.76 11.33
N LEU A 174 -9.05 16.10 11.86
CA LEU A 174 -9.34 17.45 12.33
C LEU A 174 -8.45 17.87 13.51
N LEU A 175 -8.18 16.97 14.45
CA LEU A 175 -7.21 17.21 15.52
C LEU A 175 -5.82 17.52 14.96
N THR A 176 -5.39 16.75 13.95
CA THR A 176 -4.09 16.97 13.28
C THR A 176 -4.05 18.35 12.62
N VAL A 177 -5.09 18.72 11.86
CA VAL A 177 -5.20 20.05 11.24
C VAL A 177 -5.13 21.16 12.27
N LEU A 178 -5.87 21.02 13.37
CA LEU A 178 -5.88 21.99 14.46
C LEU A 178 -4.49 22.19 15.07
N LEU A 179 -3.80 21.09 15.39
CA LEU A 179 -2.45 21.14 15.97
C LEU A 179 -1.45 21.80 15.01
N ILE A 180 -1.47 21.46 13.74
CA ILE A 180 -0.60 22.06 12.72
C ILE A 180 -0.94 23.54 12.53
N ALA A 181 -2.22 23.90 12.45
CA ALA A 181 -2.65 25.26 12.25
C ALA A 181 -2.24 26.19 13.41
N LEU A 182 -2.31 25.70 14.65
CA LEU A 182 -2.00 26.51 15.83
C LEU A 182 -0.49 26.56 16.15
N TYR A 183 0.23 25.46 15.97
CA TYR A 183 1.58 25.30 16.54
C TYR A 183 2.71 25.26 15.53
N LEU A 184 2.45 25.01 14.23
CA LEU A 184 3.48 25.12 13.19
C LEU A 184 3.58 26.56 12.69
N HIS A 185 4.73 27.20 12.90
CA HIS A 185 5.04 28.52 12.40
C HIS A 185 6.22 28.43 11.45
N GLU A 186 5.97 28.67 10.16
CA GLU A 186 7.00 28.63 9.13
C GLU A 186 7.72 29.98 9.01
N LYS A 187 9.01 29.90 8.69
CA LYS A 187 9.77 31.08 8.25
C LYS A 187 9.31 31.41 6.81
N PRO A 188 9.36 32.72 6.43
CA PRO A 188 9.08 33.11 5.06
C PRO A 188 9.92 32.27 4.10
N HIS A 189 9.26 31.58 3.17
CA HIS A 189 9.93 30.71 2.20
C HIS A 189 10.26 31.50 0.95
N THR A 190 11.53 31.47 0.53
CA THR A 190 11.90 31.83 -0.83
C THR A 190 11.71 30.57 -1.68
N ALA A 191 10.73 30.59 -2.55
CA ALA A 191 10.44 29.46 -3.45
C ALA A 191 11.68 29.18 -4.33
N VAL A 192 12.28 28.01 -4.17
CA VAL A 192 13.39 27.55 -5.01
C VAL A 192 12.94 26.31 -5.76
N GLY A 193 12.77 26.45 -7.07
CA GLY A 193 12.43 25.33 -7.95
C GLY A 193 11.21 25.60 -8.84
N LYS A 194 11.06 24.80 -9.89
CA LYS A 194 9.90 24.82 -10.79
C LYS A 194 9.19 23.47 -10.69
N ILE A 195 7.84 23.52 -10.68
CA ILE A 195 7.05 22.29 -10.77
C ILE A 195 7.16 21.75 -12.20
N ASP A 196 7.53 20.49 -12.34
CA ASP A 196 7.40 19.80 -13.61
C ASP A 196 5.97 19.27 -13.80
N TYR A 197 5.05 20.20 -14.15
CA TYR A 197 3.65 19.85 -14.40
C TYR A 197 3.50 18.82 -15.53
N LEU A 198 4.34 18.92 -16.57
CA LEU A 198 4.29 17.98 -17.68
C LEU A 198 4.81 16.60 -17.29
N GLY A 199 5.91 16.52 -16.53
CA GLY A 199 6.39 15.26 -15.98
C GLY A 199 5.35 14.62 -15.06
N SER A 200 4.73 15.40 -14.16
CA SER A 200 3.64 14.92 -13.29
C SER A 200 2.45 14.42 -14.10
N LEU A 201 2.05 15.14 -15.16
CA LEU A 201 0.94 14.75 -16.03
C LEU A 201 1.24 13.43 -16.77
N TRP A 202 2.43 13.29 -17.35
CA TRP A 202 2.80 12.07 -18.07
C TRP A 202 2.95 10.87 -17.13
N LEU A 203 3.49 11.06 -15.93
CA LEU A 203 3.55 10.00 -14.90
C LEU A 203 2.14 9.57 -14.51
N THR A 204 1.26 10.52 -14.22
CA THR A 204 -0.15 10.28 -13.87
C THR A 204 -0.85 9.48 -14.97
N LEU A 205 -0.71 9.93 -16.23
CA LEU A 205 -1.35 9.29 -17.37
C LEU A 205 -0.81 7.87 -17.58
N THR A 206 0.50 7.68 -17.42
CA THR A 206 1.14 6.35 -17.48
C THR A 206 0.52 5.40 -16.46
N LEU A 207 0.44 5.82 -15.20
CA LEU A 207 -0.03 4.97 -14.12
C LEU A 207 -1.53 4.69 -14.22
N LEU A 208 -2.34 5.72 -14.51
CA LEU A 208 -3.79 5.57 -14.66
C LEU A 208 -4.14 4.66 -15.84
N SER A 209 -3.53 4.88 -17.01
CA SER A 209 -3.82 4.06 -18.18
C SER A 209 -3.36 2.61 -18.02
N LEU A 210 -2.20 2.39 -17.38
CA LEU A 210 -1.69 1.05 -17.07
C LEU A 210 -2.66 0.30 -16.17
N MET A 211 -3.08 0.93 -15.08
CA MET A 211 -3.98 0.34 -14.09
C MET A 211 -5.36 0.04 -14.67
N TYR A 212 -5.90 1.00 -15.41
CA TYR A 212 -7.20 0.82 -16.05
C TYR A 212 -7.16 -0.29 -17.11
N GLY A 213 -6.05 -0.42 -17.85
CA GLY A 213 -5.84 -1.53 -18.77
C GLY A 213 -5.84 -2.90 -18.08
N PHE A 214 -5.17 -3.03 -16.94
CA PHE A 214 -5.21 -4.26 -16.14
C PHE A 214 -6.61 -4.54 -15.56
N GLN A 215 -7.33 -3.50 -15.18
CA GLN A 215 -8.69 -3.67 -14.65
C GLN A 215 -9.66 -4.21 -15.70
N ILE A 216 -9.65 -3.65 -16.91
CA ILE A 216 -10.48 -4.14 -18.02
C ILE A 216 -10.23 -5.64 -18.27
N LEU A 217 -8.98 -6.09 -18.21
CA LEU A 217 -8.63 -7.51 -18.34
C LEU A 217 -9.29 -8.42 -17.28
N GLY A 218 -9.67 -7.85 -16.13
CA GLY A 218 -10.38 -8.58 -15.05
C GLY A 218 -11.90 -8.70 -15.27
N GLU A 219 -12.46 -8.01 -16.26
CA GLU A 219 -13.90 -8.07 -16.58
C GLU A 219 -14.24 -9.33 -17.36
N ALA A 220 -15.43 -9.90 -17.15
CA ALA A 220 -15.86 -11.12 -17.82
C ALA A 220 -16.00 -10.94 -19.35
N ASN A 221 -16.44 -9.74 -19.77
CA ASN A 221 -16.64 -9.36 -21.18
C ASN A 221 -15.86 -8.10 -21.50
N PHE A 222 -14.55 -8.20 -21.65
CA PHE A 222 -13.73 -7.06 -21.98
C PHE A 222 -13.50 -6.89 -23.49
N ALA A 223 -13.42 -5.63 -23.93
CA ALA A 223 -13.08 -5.28 -25.30
C ALA A 223 -11.55 -5.16 -25.46
N TRP A 224 -10.95 -6.02 -26.25
CA TRP A 224 -9.52 -5.97 -26.59
C TRP A 224 -9.06 -4.59 -27.08
N THR A 225 -9.92 -3.90 -27.84
CA THR A 225 -9.65 -2.53 -28.31
C THR A 225 -9.37 -1.58 -27.16
N SER A 226 -10.19 -1.61 -26.09
CA SER A 226 -10.00 -0.77 -24.91
C SER A 226 -8.69 -1.10 -24.18
N VAL A 227 -8.37 -2.37 -24.05
CA VAL A 227 -7.11 -2.84 -23.44
C VAL A 227 -5.91 -2.32 -24.23
N ILE A 228 -5.91 -2.52 -25.57
CA ILE A 228 -4.82 -2.09 -26.45
C ILE A 228 -4.65 -0.56 -26.37
N VAL A 229 -5.76 0.19 -26.43
CA VAL A 229 -5.72 1.67 -26.32
C VAL A 229 -5.09 2.09 -24.98
N CYS A 230 -5.46 1.48 -23.87
CA CYS A 230 -4.87 1.77 -22.56
C CYS A 230 -3.36 1.49 -22.54
N PHE A 231 -2.91 0.36 -23.06
CA PHE A 231 -1.49 0.04 -23.10
C PHE A 231 -0.70 0.92 -24.07
N VAL A 232 -1.29 1.30 -25.21
CA VAL A 232 -0.67 2.28 -26.12
C VAL A 232 -0.52 3.64 -25.44
N ILE A 233 -1.57 4.13 -24.77
CA ILE A 233 -1.49 5.38 -23.98
C ILE A 233 -0.40 5.27 -22.92
N THR A 234 -0.31 4.13 -22.22
CA THR A 234 0.73 3.87 -21.22
C THR A 234 2.13 3.99 -21.82
N LEU A 235 2.39 3.34 -22.96
CA LEU A 235 3.71 3.37 -23.59
C LEU A 235 4.07 4.77 -24.11
N VAL A 236 3.12 5.46 -24.73
CA VAL A 236 3.33 6.84 -25.22
C VAL A 236 3.58 7.79 -24.03
N ALA A 237 2.75 7.74 -23.00
CA ALA A 237 2.90 8.60 -21.83
C ALA A 237 4.22 8.32 -21.09
N LEU A 238 4.61 7.04 -20.95
CA LEU A 238 5.90 6.64 -20.37
C LEU A 238 7.09 7.17 -21.20
N TYR A 239 7.02 7.06 -22.51
CA TYR A 239 8.05 7.60 -23.41
C TYR A 239 8.18 9.13 -23.24
N LEU A 240 7.05 9.85 -23.23
CA LEU A 240 7.03 11.28 -23.03
C LEU A 240 7.52 11.68 -21.63
N PHE A 241 7.16 10.91 -20.58
CA PHE A 241 7.66 11.07 -19.23
C PHE A 241 9.19 10.94 -19.20
N ILE A 242 9.75 9.82 -19.70
CA ILE A 242 11.19 9.59 -19.73
C ILE A 242 11.93 10.70 -20.52
N ASN A 243 11.36 11.15 -21.64
CA ASN A 243 11.95 12.21 -22.45
C ASN A 243 11.93 13.55 -21.72
N ARG A 244 10.87 13.83 -20.94
CA ARG A 244 10.76 15.01 -20.10
C ARG A 244 11.78 14.97 -18.97
N GLU A 245 11.88 13.85 -18.24
CA GLU A 245 12.84 13.65 -17.14
C GLU A 245 14.31 13.82 -17.56
N LYS A 246 14.65 13.42 -18.80
CA LYS A 246 16.00 13.65 -19.38
C LYS A 246 16.34 15.12 -19.54
N ARG A 247 15.34 15.98 -19.75
CA ARG A 247 15.50 17.40 -20.06
C ARG A 247 15.19 18.31 -18.87
N ALA A 248 14.54 17.79 -17.85
CA ALA A 248 14.13 18.56 -16.67
C ALA A 248 15.37 18.98 -15.86
N SER A 249 15.42 20.25 -15.48
CA SER A 249 16.43 20.77 -14.58
C SER A 249 16.29 20.22 -13.16
N ASP A 250 15.07 19.86 -12.78
CA ASP A 250 14.70 19.34 -11.45
C ASP A 250 13.71 18.18 -11.65
N PRO A 251 14.21 16.97 -12.06
CA PRO A 251 13.37 15.83 -12.42
C PRO A 251 12.63 15.26 -11.21
N ILE A 252 11.42 14.70 -11.45
CA ILE A 252 10.64 13.98 -10.42
C ILE A 252 11.38 12.71 -10.01
N ILE A 253 11.93 11.99 -11.00
CA ILE A 253 12.70 10.76 -10.80
C ILE A 253 14.06 10.90 -11.49
N SER A 254 15.14 10.97 -10.71
CA SER A 254 16.49 11.06 -11.29
C SER A 254 16.87 9.79 -12.03
N LEU A 255 16.96 9.84 -13.36
CA LEU A 255 17.34 8.70 -14.19
C LEU A 255 18.78 8.21 -13.93
N LYS A 256 19.64 9.03 -13.28
CA LYS A 256 20.99 8.65 -12.89
C LYS A 256 21.00 7.48 -11.88
N LEU A 257 19.95 7.36 -11.07
CA LEU A 257 19.81 6.28 -10.08
C LEU A 257 19.76 4.90 -10.72
N PHE A 258 19.18 4.79 -11.91
CA PHE A 258 19.06 3.53 -12.64
C PHE A 258 20.38 2.99 -13.22
N LYS A 259 21.44 3.79 -13.21
CA LYS A 259 22.79 3.32 -13.55
C LYS A 259 23.41 2.44 -12.45
N ASN A 260 22.93 2.56 -11.21
CA ASN A 260 23.38 1.73 -10.11
C ASN A 260 22.58 0.42 -10.06
N ARG A 261 23.22 -0.68 -10.36
CA ARG A 261 22.59 -2.00 -10.44
C ARG A 261 21.95 -2.43 -9.11
N THR A 262 22.66 -2.22 -7.99
CA THR A 262 22.13 -2.54 -6.66
C THR A 262 20.87 -1.70 -6.36
N PHE A 263 20.86 -0.42 -6.74
CA PHE A 263 19.65 0.42 -6.59
C PHE A 263 18.46 -0.17 -7.36
N VAL A 264 18.69 -0.58 -8.61
CA VAL A 264 17.62 -1.15 -9.45
C VAL A 264 17.13 -2.48 -8.88
N THR A 265 18.03 -3.40 -8.55
CA THR A 265 17.64 -4.74 -8.04
C THR A 265 16.90 -4.65 -6.70
N GLN A 266 17.35 -3.78 -5.79
CA GLN A 266 16.70 -3.57 -4.49
C GLN A 266 15.30 -3.00 -4.65
N ASN A 267 15.10 -2.01 -5.54
CA ASN A 267 13.79 -1.40 -5.74
C ASN A 267 12.82 -2.31 -6.53
N LEU A 268 13.29 -3.07 -7.51
CA LEU A 268 12.47 -4.07 -8.19
C LEU A 268 12.05 -5.20 -7.25
N ALA A 269 12.94 -5.69 -6.41
CA ALA A 269 12.60 -6.69 -5.40
C ALA A 269 11.58 -6.13 -4.39
N THR A 270 11.76 -4.88 -3.95
CA THR A 270 10.79 -4.18 -3.09
C THR A 270 9.41 -4.11 -3.75
N MET A 271 9.35 -3.79 -5.04
CA MET A 271 8.11 -3.72 -5.81
C MET A 271 7.37 -5.08 -5.78
N LEU A 272 8.07 -6.17 -6.08
CA LEU A 272 7.48 -7.52 -6.10
C LEU A 272 7.04 -7.99 -4.71
N VAL A 273 7.88 -7.80 -3.70
CA VAL A 273 7.58 -8.17 -2.31
C VAL A 273 6.38 -7.38 -1.78
N SER A 274 6.30 -6.08 -2.10
CA SER A 274 5.17 -5.24 -1.69
C SER A 274 3.88 -5.61 -2.42
N GLY A 275 3.99 -6.11 -3.66
CA GLY A 275 2.87 -6.69 -4.39
C GLY A 275 2.32 -7.95 -3.71
N PHE A 276 3.18 -8.83 -3.22
CA PHE A 276 2.74 -9.98 -2.44
C PHE A 276 2.16 -9.57 -1.07
N LEU A 277 2.78 -8.59 -0.41
CA LEU A 277 2.31 -8.06 0.87
C LEU A 277 0.84 -7.62 0.82
N ILE A 278 0.47 -6.79 -0.17
CA ILE A 278 -0.93 -6.32 -0.27
C ILE A 278 -1.89 -7.48 -0.56
N GLY A 279 -1.46 -8.47 -1.35
CA GLY A 279 -2.24 -9.68 -1.57
C GLY A 279 -2.49 -10.46 -0.27
N PHE A 280 -1.45 -10.62 0.55
CA PHE A 280 -1.58 -11.25 1.87
C PHE A 280 -2.54 -10.44 2.78
N GLU A 281 -2.37 -9.13 2.88
CA GLU A 281 -3.18 -8.27 3.77
C GLU A 281 -4.66 -8.24 3.37
N VAL A 282 -4.99 -8.28 2.09
CA VAL A 282 -6.38 -8.17 1.60
C VAL A 282 -7.07 -9.53 1.56
N TYR A 283 -6.37 -10.57 1.10
CA TYR A 283 -7.03 -11.86 0.84
C TYR A 283 -7.01 -12.83 2.02
N LEU A 284 -6.14 -12.63 3.03
CA LEU A 284 -6.19 -13.45 4.24
C LEU A 284 -7.48 -13.21 5.05
N PRO A 285 -7.94 -11.97 5.28
CA PRO A 285 -9.26 -11.73 5.85
C PRO A 285 -10.40 -12.32 5.01
N THR A 286 -10.29 -12.28 3.69
CA THR A 286 -11.29 -12.88 2.79
C THR A 286 -11.34 -14.40 2.95
N TRP A 287 -10.20 -15.08 3.11
CA TRP A 287 -10.14 -16.51 3.40
C TRP A 287 -10.85 -16.83 4.72
N THR A 288 -10.46 -16.14 5.79
CA THR A 288 -10.97 -16.44 7.13
C THR A 288 -12.47 -16.14 7.27
N GLN A 289 -12.97 -15.12 6.61
CA GLN A 289 -14.40 -14.80 6.63
C GLN A 289 -15.19 -15.69 5.66
N GLY A 290 -14.78 -15.77 4.40
CA GLY A 290 -15.57 -16.45 3.36
C GLY A 290 -15.49 -17.98 3.43
N ILE A 291 -14.31 -18.55 3.71
CA ILE A 291 -14.11 -20.01 3.75
C ILE A 291 -14.38 -20.56 5.15
N LEU A 292 -13.75 -19.97 6.19
CA LEU A 292 -13.91 -20.46 7.55
C LEU A 292 -15.18 -19.94 8.23
N GLY A 293 -15.83 -18.90 7.67
CA GLY A 293 -17.04 -18.31 8.23
C GLY A 293 -16.82 -17.57 9.54
N LEU A 294 -15.60 -17.08 9.79
CA LEU A 294 -15.24 -16.39 11.02
C LEU A 294 -15.64 -14.90 10.97
N PRO A 295 -15.93 -14.27 12.11
CA PRO A 295 -16.24 -12.84 12.17
C PRO A 295 -15.01 -11.99 11.79
N ALA A 296 -15.28 -10.74 11.36
CA ALA A 296 -14.25 -9.81 10.88
C ALA A 296 -13.17 -9.51 11.93
N SER A 297 -13.52 -9.51 13.22
CA SER A 297 -12.57 -9.35 14.34
C SER A 297 -11.51 -10.45 14.35
N LEU A 298 -11.90 -11.71 14.20
CA LEU A 298 -10.96 -12.83 14.12
C LEU A 298 -10.15 -12.78 12.83
N ALA A 299 -10.74 -12.33 11.71
CA ALA A 299 -10.02 -12.14 10.46
C ALA A 299 -8.89 -11.10 10.60
N GLY A 300 -9.12 -10.01 11.32
CA GLY A 300 -8.10 -9.04 11.69
C GLY A 300 -6.98 -9.64 12.54
N PHE A 301 -7.33 -10.51 13.48
CA PHE A 301 -6.34 -11.24 14.30
C PHE A 301 -5.40 -12.12 13.45
N ALA A 302 -5.87 -12.70 12.35
CA ALA A 302 -5.03 -13.53 11.48
C ALA A 302 -3.83 -12.76 10.89
N VAL A 303 -4.00 -11.46 10.61
CA VAL A 303 -2.94 -10.61 10.06
C VAL A 303 -2.03 -10.02 11.13
N THR A 304 -2.52 -9.83 12.37
CA THR A 304 -1.81 -9.14 13.45
C THR A 304 -0.40 -9.69 13.72
N PRO A 305 -0.12 -11.01 13.75
CA PRO A 305 1.23 -11.52 14.00
C PRO A 305 2.25 -11.04 12.96
N SER A 306 1.84 -10.84 11.71
CA SER A 306 2.75 -10.32 10.68
C SER A 306 3.19 -8.89 10.99
N SER A 307 2.30 -8.07 11.53
CA SER A 307 2.56 -6.69 11.92
C SER A 307 3.51 -6.58 13.10
N VAL A 308 3.32 -7.43 14.11
CA VAL A 308 4.24 -7.53 15.26
C VAL A 308 5.63 -7.93 14.79
N MET A 309 5.70 -9.00 14.00
CA MET A 309 6.97 -9.54 13.51
C MET A 309 7.65 -8.66 12.47
N TRP A 310 6.90 -7.77 11.80
CA TRP A 310 7.49 -6.70 10.97
C TRP A 310 8.42 -5.80 11.80
N ILE A 311 8.00 -5.41 12.99
CA ILE A 311 8.82 -4.58 13.89
C ILE A 311 10.11 -5.32 14.24
N PHE A 312 10.01 -6.58 14.65
CA PHE A 312 11.19 -7.41 14.93
C PHE A 312 12.09 -7.61 13.71
N GLY A 313 11.50 -7.87 12.54
CA GLY A 313 12.21 -7.96 11.26
C GLY A 313 12.97 -6.67 10.91
N SER A 314 12.38 -5.51 11.17
CA SER A 314 13.04 -4.21 10.97
C SER A 314 14.25 -4.02 11.88
N PHE A 315 14.20 -4.46 13.14
CA PHE A 315 15.36 -4.47 14.03
C PHE A 315 16.45 -5.43 13.56
N LEU A 316 16.07 -6.62 13.05
CA LEU A 316 17.04 -7.57 12.46
C LEU A 316 17.71 -6.98 11.22
N ALA A 317 16.94 -6.29 10.36
CA ALA A 317 17.49 -5.59 9.20
C ALA A 317 18.57 -4.58 9.61
N GLY A 318 18.34 -3.80 10.67
CA GLY A 318 19.34 -2.87 11.22
C GLY A 318 20.67 -3.55 11.58
N LYS A 319 20.61 -4.76 12.16
CA LYS A 319 21.81 -5.55 12.48
C LYS A 319 22.46 -6.15 11.23
N PHE A 320 21.67 -6.64 10.28
CA PHE A 320 22.16 -7.28 9.07
C PHE A 320 22.86 -6.27 8.13
N ILE A 321 22.29 -5.08 7.95
CA ILE A 321 22.84 -4.01 7.13
C ILE A 321 24.25 -3.57 7.59
N LEU A 322 24.59 -3.75 8.87
CA LEU A 322 25.91 -3.43 9.41
C LEU A 322 26.96 -4.55 9.16
N LYS A 323 26.50 -5.80 8.98
CA LYS A 323 27.40 -6.98 8.91
C LYS A 323 27.41 -7.66 7.55
N LEU A 324 26.34 -7.49 6.76
CA LEU A 324 26.12 -8.21 5.51
C LEU A 324 26.02 -7.23 4.33
N THR A 325 26.23 -7.74 3.13
CA THR A 325 25.97 -6.98 1.91
C THR A 325 24.46 -6.78 1.69
N PRO A 326 24.03 -5.76 0.93
CA PRO A 326 22.63 -5.57 0.56
C PRO A 326 21.99 -6.81 -0.06
N LYS A 327 22.74 -7.50 -0.95
CA LYS A 327 22.33 -8.76 -1.58
C LYS A 327 22.07 -9.87 -0.57
N GLN A 328 22.98 -10.08 0.40
CA GLN A 328 22.84 -11.11 1.42
C GLN A 328 21.66 -10.83 2.37
N THR A 329 21.54 -9.58 2.80
CA THR A 329 20.44 -9.15 3.68
C THR A 329 19.08 -9.40 3.01
N LEU A 330 18.94 -9.03 1.75
CA LEU A 330 17.73 -9.25 0.99
C LEU A 330 17.49 -10.75 0.72
N MET A 331 18.54 -11.54 0.46
CA MET A 331 18.39 -12.99 0.25
C MET A 331 17.83 -13.70 1.50
N ILE A 332 18.30 -13.32 2.70
CA ILE A 332 17.80 -13.87 3.95
C ILE A 332 16.30 -13.55 4.11
N SER A 333 15.90 -12.31 3.86
CA SER A 333 14.49 -11.92 3.97
C SER A 333 13.60 -12.64 2.96
N LEU A 334 14.06 -12.79 1.71
CA LEU A 334 13.36 -13.55 0.67
C LEU A 334 13.23 -15.03 1.04
N GLY A 335 14.17 -15.61 1.79
CA GLY A 335 14.07 -16.96 2.35
C GLY A 335 12.85 -17.10 3.29
N PHE A 336 12.65 -16.16 4.22
CA PHE A 336 11.45 -16.13 5.05
C PHE A 336 10.17 -16.02 4.20
N LEU A 337 10.20 -15.15 3.20
CA LEU A 337 9.03 -14.93 2.35
C LEU A 337 8.69 -16.12 1.47
N VAL A 338 9.69 -16.86 0.94
CA VAL A 338 9.45 -18.10 0.19
C VAL A 338 8.81 -19.16 1.08
N ILE A 339 9.34 -19.37 2.29
CA ILE A 339 8.81 -20.35 3.22
C ILE A 339 7.35 -20.01 3.55
N GLY A 340 7.07 -18.76 3.95
CA GLY A 340 5.72 -18.34 4.33
C GLY A 340 4.74 -18.33 3.16
N SER A 341 5.15 -17.86 1.97
CA SER A 341 4.28 -17.83 0.79
C SER A 341 3.98 -19.22 0.24
N ALA A 342 4.99 -20.09 0.16
CA ALA A 342 4.79 -21.48 -0.25
C ALA A 342 3.89 -22.23 0.75
N TRP A 343 4.11 -22.03 2.05
CA TRP A 343 3.24 -22.62 3.05
C TRP A 343 1.79 -22.17 2.90
N LEU A 344 1.56 -20.86 2.74
CA LEU A 344 0.22 -20.28 2.52
C LEU A 344 -0.44 -20.83 1.25
N ALA A 345 0.33 -20.99 0.16
CA ALA A 345 -0.15 -21.55 -1.10
C ALA A 345 -0.50 -23.05 -1.03
N LEU A 346 0.10 -23.80 -0.12
CA LEU A 346 -0.12 -25.26 0.04
C LEU A 346 -1.19 -25.60 1.08
N LEU A 347 -1.83 -24.61 1.71
CA LEU A 347 -2.84 -24.86 2.74
C LEU A 347 -4.11 -25.51 2.14
N PRO A 348 -4.64 -26.57 2.76
CA PRO A 348 -5.94 -27.10 2.41
C PRO A 348 -7.08 -26.19 2.87
N GLN A 349 -8.26 -26.35 2.27
CA GLN A 349 -9.45 -25.59 2.59
C GLN A 349 -9.86 -25.68 4.06
N THR A 350 -9.59 -26.82 4.70
CA THR A 350 -9.93 -27.12 6.10
C THR A 350 -8.86 -26.68 7.11
N THR A 351 -7.96 -25.79 6.73
CA THR A 351 -6.86 -25.32 7.57
C THR A 351 -7.36 -24.73 8.88
N PRO A 352 -6.80 -25.15 10.04
CA PRO A 352 -7.16 -24.61 11.33
C PRO A 352 -6.66 -23.17 11.46
N PHE A 353 -7.46 -22.31 12.10
CA PHE A 353 -7.21 -20.85 12.19
C PHE A 353 -5.84 -20.48 12.77
N TRP A 354 -5.37 -21.20 13.79
CA TRP A 354 -4.09 -20.91 14.46
C TRP A 354 -2.87 -20.99 13.51
N LEU A 355 -2.96 -21.79 12.43
CA LEU A 355 -1.86 -21.96 11.49
C LEU A 355 -1.55 -20.68 10.72
N PHE A 356 -2.57 -19.85 10.49
CA PHE A 356 -2.39 -18.53 9.88
C PHE A 356 -1.52 -17.61 10.74
N PHE A 357 -1.56 -17.72 12.06
CA PHE A 357 -0.67 -16.97 12.94
C PHE A 357 0.80 -17.33 12.73
N VAL A 358 1.10 -18.62 12.58
CA VAL A 358 2.48 -19.08 12.35
C VAL A 358 2.98 -18.56 11.01
N ILE A 359 2.17 -18.70 9.96
CA ILE A 359 2.51 -18.20 8.62
C ILE A 359 2.68 -16.69 8.62
N ALA A 360 1.76 -15.95 9.24
CA ALA A 360 1.83 -14.51 9.37
C ALA A 360 3.10 -14.05 10.11
N THR A 361 3.53 -14.79 11.16
CA THR A 361 4.79 -14.56 11.88
C THR A 361 6.01 -14.66 10.95
N VAL A 362 6.08 -15.72 10.15
CA VAL A 362 7.18 -15.92 9.18
C VAL A 362 7.18 -14.83 8.12
N LEU A 363 6.03 -14.55 7.52
CA LEU A 363 5.89 -13.52 6.48
C LEU A 363 6.21 -12.12 7.01
N GLY A 364 5.72 -11.77 8.18
CA GLY A 364 5.95 -10.47 8.81
C GLY A 364 7.43 -10.20 9.06
N THR A 365 8.18 -11.22 9.51
CA THR A 365 9.65 -11.12 9.67
C THR A 365 10.31 -10.81 8.33
N GLY A 366 9.95 -11.52 7.26
CA GLY A 366 10.48 -11.30 5.92
C GLY A 366 10.13 -9.91 5.37
N PHE A 367 8.89 -9.46 5.51
CA PHE A 367 8.46 -8.12 5.09
C PHE A 367 9.24 -7.02 5.84
N GLY A 368 9.38 -7.13 7.17
CA GLY A 368 10.09 -6.15 7.99
C GLY A 368 11.57 -6.02 7.57
N ILE A 369 12.26 -7.14 7.36
CA ILE A 369 13.64 -7.12 6.90
C ILE A 369 13.74 -6.51 5.50
N THR A 370 12.89 -6.94 4.54
CA THR A 370 12.93 -6.46 3.15
C THR A 370 12.73 -4.96 3.07
N ILE A 371 11.61 -4.45 3.62
CA ILE A 371 11.24 -3.04 3.47
C ILE A 371 12.28 -2.12 4.13
N THR A 372 12.74 -2.49 5.33
CA THR A 372 13.75 -1.69 6.04
C THR A 372 15.10 -1.71 5.32
N SER A 373 15.58 -2.89 4.91
CA SER A 373 16.90 -3.02 4.27
C SER A 373 16.94 -2.33 2.91
N THR A 374 15.91 -2.46 2.09
CA THR A 374 15.88 -1.85 0.75
C THR A 374 15.78 -0.33 0.81
N THR A 375 15.01 0.21 1.78
CA THR A 375 14.92 1.65 2.01
C THR A 375 16.28 2.23 2.43
N VAL A 376 16.93 1.63 3.44
CA VAL A 376 18.25 2.08 3.92
C VAL A 376 19.32 1.92 2.85
N THR A 377 19.27 0.82 2.08
CA THR A 377 20.21 0.61 0.98
C THR A 377 20.04 1.67 -0.10
N SER A 378 18.79 1.97 -0.51
CA SER A 378 18.52 3.02 -1.49
C SER A 378 19.09 4.39 -1.07
N GLN A 379 19.00 4.72 0.23
CA GLN A 379 19.56 5.95 0.80
C GLN A 379 21.10 5.96 0.81
N ARG A 380 21.73 4.81 1.11
CA ARG A 380 23.22 4.70 1.16
C ARG A 380 23.90 4.75 -0.20
N LEU A 381 23.18 4.44 -1.28
CA LEU A 381 23.73 4.39 -2.63
C LEU A 381 23.80 5.76 -3.32
N VAL A 382 23.35 6.81 -2.65
CA VAL A 382 23.25 8.17 -3.21
C VAL A 382 23.92 9.21 -2.31
N ALA A 383 24.26 10.35 -2.88
CA ALA A 383 24.76 11.48 -2.08
C ALA A 383 23.65 12.03 -1.15
N ALA A 384 24.04 12.69 -0.06
CA ALA A 384 23.10 13.19 0.92
C ALA A 384 22.02 14.13 0.34
N LYS A 385 22.35 14.91 -0.69
CA LYS A 385 21.42 15.78 -1.42
C LYS A 385 20.34 15.01 -2.21
N ASP A 386 20.63 13.78 -2.64
CA ASP A 386 19.76 12.96 -3.46
C ASP A 386 19.00 11.89 -2.64
N MET A 387 19.22 11.87 -1.31
CA MET A 387 18.65 10.87 -0.39
C MET A 387 17.12 10.90 -0.41
N GLY A 388 16.52 12.09 -0.47
CA GLY A 388 15.07 12.28 -0.57
C GLY A 388 14.49 11.65 -1.86
N VAL A 389 15.14 11.89 -3.00
CA VAL A 389 14.74 11.33 -4.29
C VAL A 389 14.81 9.80 -4.29
N ALA A 390 15.90 9.24 -3.73
CA ALA A 390 16.07 7.79 -3.63
C ALA A 390 15.02 7.14 -2.70
N THR A 391 14.71 7.78 -1.59
CA THR A 391 13.66 7.32 -0.65
C THR A 391 12.28 7.39 -1.28
N SER A 392 11.98 8.49 -1.97
CA SER A 392 10.70 8.68 -2.69
C SER A 392 10.53 7.64 -3.79
N PHE A 393 11.62 7.32 -4.54
CA PHE A 393 11.56 6.27 -5.55
C PHE A 393 11.33 4.89 -4.93
N ASN A 394 11.96 4.56 -3.80
CA ASN A 394 11.72 3.30 -3.10
C ASN A 394 10.26 3.19 -2.64
N THR A 395 9.69 4.28 -2.12
CA THR A 395 8.26 4.34 -1.75
C THR A 395 7.36 4.19 -2.98
N LEU A 396 7.69 4.87 -4.09
CA LEU A 396 6.96 4.72 -5.34
C LEU A 396 7.00 3.28 -5.85
N ALA A 397 8.17 2.62 -5.85
CA ALA A 397 8.31 1.22 -6.24
C ALA A 397 7.41 0.29 -5.41
N ARG A 398 7.35 0.51 -4.08
CA ARG A 398 6.44 -0.20 -3.19
C ARG A 398 4.98 -0.03 -3.60
N THR A 399 4.55 1.22 -3.73
CA THR A 399 3.15 1.54 -4.04
C THR A 399 2.77 1.03 -5.44
N LEU A 400 3.68 1.13 -6.42
CA LEU A 400 3.47 0.55 -7.74
C LEU A 400 3.30 -0.97 -7.68
N GLY A 401 4.16 -1.66 -6.91
CA GLY A 401 4.05 -3.10 -6.71
C GLY A 401 2.72 -3.49 -6.11
N GLN A 402 2.29 -2.82 -5.04
CA GLN A 402 0.99 -3.05 -4.40
C GLN A 402 -0.16 -2.82 -5.39
N THR A 403 -0.13 -1.70 -6.11
CA THR A 403 -1.23 -1.32 -7.00
C THR A 403 -1.34 -2.24 -8.21
N LEU A 404 -0.22 -2.55 -8.89
CA LEU A 404 -0.20 -3.45 -10.05
C LEU A 404 -0.62 -4.87 -9.65
N MET A 405 -0.08 -5.38 -8.55
CA MET A 405 -0.41 -6.74 -8.11
C MET A 405 -1.84 -6.86 -7.61
N MET A 406 -2.40 -5.80 -7.01
CA MET A 406 -3.82 -5.81 -6.63
C MET A 406 -4.73 -5.98 -7.84
N SER A 407 -4.41 -5.35 -8.98
CA SER A 407 -5.16 -5.54 -10.23
C SER A 407 -4.97 -6.96 -10.80
N ILE A 408 -3.73 -7.48 -10.80
CA ILE A 408 -3.44 -8.83 -11.27
C ILE A 408 -4.15 -9.88 -10.40
N PHE A 409 -4.14 -9.72 -9.08
CA PHE A 409 -4.87 -10.59 -8.17
C PHE A 409 -6.39 -10.51 -8.39
N GLY A 410 -6.90 -9.32 -8.73
CA GLY A 410 -8.28 -9.14 -9.14
C GLY A 410 -8.65 -9.94 -10.39
N ILE A 411 -7.78 -9.91 -11.41
CA ILE A 411 -7.96 -10.72 -12.64
C ILE A 411 -8.00 -12.21 -12.29
N ILE A 412 -7.07 -12.68 -11.47
CA ILE A 412 -7.01 -14.09 -11.03
C ILE A 412 -8.28 -14.47 -10.27
N MET A 413 -8.69 -13.63 -9.30
CA MET A 413 -9.87 -13.88 -8.48
C MET A 413 -11.14 -13.92 -9.32
N ASN A 414 -11.39 -12.87 -10.11
CA ASN A 414 -12.59 -12.75 -10.94
C ASN A 414 -12.64 -13.84 -12.01
N GLY A 415 -11.52 -14.12 -12.67
CA GLY A 415 -11.41 -15.16 -13.67
C GLY A 415 -11.70 -16.56 -13.11
N THR A 416 -11.20 -16.87 -11.92
CA THR A 416 -11.44 -18.18 -11.27
C THR A 416 -12.88 -18.29 -10.78
N MET A 417 -13.43 -17.25 -10.14
CA MET A 417 -14.80 -17.25 -9.66
C MET A 417 -15.82 -17.36 -10.81
N ASN A 418 -15.63 -16.56 -11.87
CA ASN A 418 -16.54 -16.61 -13.04
C ASN A 418 -16.52 -17.99 -13.71
N LYS A 419 -15.34 -18.61 -13.87
CA LYS A 419 -15.23 -19.97 -14.39
C LYS A 419 -15.91 -20.99 -13.46
N GLY A 420 -15.68 -20.90 -12.15
CA GLY A 420 -16.27 -21.82 -11.17
C GLY A 420 -17.79 -21.75 -11.16
N VAL A 421 -18.36 -20.55 -11.15
CA VAL A 421 -19.82 -20.33 -11.19
C VAL A 421 -20.43 -20.81 -12.52
N ALA A 422 -19.73 -20.66 -13.65
CA ALA A 422 -20.24 -21.07 -14.96
C ALA A 422 -20.39 -22.62 -15.12
N HIS A 423 -19.77 -23.42 -14.25
CA HIS A 423 -19.87 -24.88 -14.28
C HIS A 423 -21.17 -25.43 -13.67
N ASN A 424 -21.92 -24.63 -12.91
CA ASN A 424 -23.17 -25.06 -12.28
C ASN A 424 -24.22 -23.95 -12.47
N SER A 425 -25.32 -24.30 -13.17
CA SER A 425 -26.44 -23.39 -13.48
C SER A 425 -27.15 -22.83 -12.23
N ASP A 426 -27.04 -23.53 -11.09
CA ASP A 426 -27.65 -23.12 -9.83
C ASP A 426 -26.83 -22.00 -9.10
N LEU A 427 -25.61 -21.73 -9.59
CA LEU A 427 -24.70 -20.73 -9.00
C LEU A 427 -24.70 -19.43 -9.80
N ASN A 428 -24.49 -18.34 -9.10
CA ASN A 428 -24.24 -17.03 -9.72
C ASN A 428 -23.25 -16.18 -8.89
N ILE A 429 -22.68 -15.17 -9.51
CA ILE A 429 -21.70 -14.31 -8.88
C ILE A 429 -22.25 -13.53 -7.67
N GLY A 430 -23.56 -13.28 -7.63
CA GLY A 430 -24.24 -12.68 -6.48
C GLY A 430 -24.19 -13.56 -5.24
N MET A 431 -24.15 -14.89 -5.39
CA MET A 431 -23.96 -15.82 -4.28
C MET A 431 -22.52 -15.75 -3.73
N MET A 432 -21.52 -15.50 -4.59
CA MET A 432 -20.14 -15.29 -4.15
C MET A 432 -20.02 -14.03 -3.30
N ASN A 433 -20.72 -12.94 -3.70
CA ASN A 433 -20.78 -11.71 -2.89
C ASN A 433 -21.33 -11.99 -1.47
N LYS A 434 -22.41 -12.77 -1.39
CA LYS A 434 -23.02 -13.13 -0.10
C LYS A 434 -22.14 -14.06 0.72
N LEU A 435 -21.42 -15.00 0.09
CA LEU A 435 -20.54 -15.95 0.77
C LEU A 435 -19.38 -15.28 1.48
N ILE A 436 -18.77 -14.27 0.84
CA ILE A 436 -17.57 -13.58 1.36
C ILE A 436 -17.88 -12.91 2.70
N ASN A 437 -19.09 -12.40 2.88
CA ASN A 437 -19.51 -11.79 4.15
C ASN A 437 -20.26 -12.83 5.02
N PRO A 438 -19.72 -13.22 6.21
CA PRO A 438 -20.36 -14.19 7.10
C PRO A 438 -21.79 -13.83 7.51
N GLN A 439 -22.13 -12.53 7.58
CA GLN A 439 -23.48 -12.07 7.95
C GLN A 439 -24.51 -12.38 6.87
N THR A 440 -24.14 -12.30 5.60
CA THR A 440 -25.02 -12.59 4.48
C THR A 440 -24.94 -14.05 4.00
N ALA A 441 -23.86 -14.74 4.34
CA ALA A 441 -23.64 -16.15 3.98
C ALA A 441 -24.76 -17.07 4.52
N SER A 442 -25.35 -16.73 5.69
CA SER A 442 -26.45 -17.46 6.29
C SER A 442 -27.74 -17.44 5.45
N SER A 443 -27.89 -16.49 4.53
CA SER A 443 -29.03 -16.39 3.60
C SER A 443 -28.91 -17.31 2.39
N LEU A 444 -27.75 -17.97 2.20
CA LEU A 444 -27.53 -18.90 1.10
C LEU A 444 -28.11 -20.27 1.38
N PRO A 445 -28.57 -21.01 0.34
CA PRO A 445 -28.97 -22.39 0.50
C PRO A 445 -27.81 -23.23 1.04
N ALA A 446 -28.03 -23.93 2.15
CA ALA A 446 -26.98 -24.72 2.82
C ALA A 446 -26.30 -25.74 1.89
N LYS A 447 -27.04 -26.28 0.93
CA LYS A 447 -26.56 -27.25 -0.08
C LYS A 447 -25.47 -26.66 -1.00
N LEU A 448 -25.51 -25.34 -1.28
CA LEU A 448 -24.59 -24.67 -2.22
C LEU A 448 -23.35 -24.10 -1.55
N ILE A 449 -23.37 -23.88 -0.24
CA ILE A 449 -22.25 -23.28 0.51
C ILE A 449 -20.92 -24.05 0.33
N PRO A 450 -20.86 -25.38 0.39
CA PRO A 450 -19.60 -26.12 0.22
C PRO A 450 -18.98 -25.89 -1.16
N GLU A 451 -19.80 -25.87 -2.22
CA GLU A 451 -19.33 -25.65 -3.59
C GLU A 451 -18.84 -24.20 -3.79
N LEU A 452 -19.58 -23.21 -3.30
CA LEU A 452 -19.18 -21.80 -3.33
C LEU A 452 -17.87 -21.57 -2.57
N ARG A 453 -17.67 -22.21 -1.39
CA ARG A 453 -16.41 -22.16 -0.65
C ARG A 453 -15.26 -22.81 -1.42
N THR A 454 -15.51 -23.86 -2.15
CA THR A 454 -14.48 -24.51 -3.00
C THR A 454 -14.05 -23.59 -4.13
N ILE A 455 -14.98 -22.89 -4.78
CA ILE A 455 -14.68 -21.90 -5.82
C ILE A 455 -13.84 -20.74 -5.23
N LEU A 456 -14.25 -20.23 -4.07
CA LEU A 456 -13.49 -19.17 -3.39
C LEU A 456 -12.10 -19.63 -2.97
N TYR A 457 -11.97 -20.86 -2.44
CA TYR A 457 -10.70 -21.46 -2.10
C TYR A 457 -9.77 -21.54 -3.31
N GLN A 458 -10.25 -22.03 -4.46
CA GLN A 458 -9.46 -22.10 -5.69
C GLN A 458 -8.98 -20.71 -6.15
N ALA A 459 -9.84 -19.70 -6.05
CA ALA A 459 -9.47 -18.33 -6.40
C ALA A 459 -8.35 -17.80 -5.50
N LEU A 460 -8.46 -17.97 -4.18
CA LEU A 460 -7.46 -17.54 -3.22
C LEU A 460 -6.16 -18.35 -3.32
N HIS A 461 -6.25 -19.65 -3.56
CA HIS A 461 -5.10 -20.52 -3.79
C HIS A 461 -4.28 -20.04 -5.01
N ASN A 462 -4.94 -19.72 -6.12
CA ASN A 462 -4.29 -19.19 -7.32
C ASN A 462 -3.60 -17.85 -7.06
N ILE A 463 -4.19 -16.98 -6.22
CA ILE A 463 -3.57 -15.71 -5.80
C ILE A 463 -2.28 -15.96 -5.00
N TYR A 464 -2.31 -16.89 -4.05
CA TYR A 464 -1.12 -17.21 -3.25
C TYR A 464 -0.03 -17.92 -4.06
N LEU A 465 -0.39 -18.75 -5.04
CA LEU A 465 0.57 -19.29 -6.02
C LEU A 465 1.23 -18.18 -6.83
N ALA A 466 0.46 -17.19 -7.30
CA ALA A 466 1.02 -16.01 -7.95
C ALA A 466 1.96 -15.24 -6.99
N GLY A 467 1.63 -15.17 -5.70
CA GLY A 467 2.50 -14.61 -4.67
C GLY A 467 3.84 -15.33 -4.55
N VAL A 468 3.86 -16.67 -4.58
CA VAL A 468 5.10 -17.46 -4.60
C VAL A 468 5.95 -17.11 -5.82
N ILE A 469 5.31 -17.00 -7.00
CA ILE A 469 6.01 -16.62 -8.24
C ILE A 469 6.67 -15.23 -8.08
N LEU A 470 6.00 -14.25 -7.49
CA LEU A 470 6.57 -12.93 -7.23
C LEU A 470 7.83 -13.01 -6.35
N ILE A 471 7.80 -13.81 -5.30
CA ILE A 471 8.96 -13.95 -4.40
C ILE A 471 10.11 -14.67 -5.11
N ILE A 472 9.83 -15.69 -5.92
CA ILE A 472 10.87 -16.36 -6.75
C ILE A 472 11.48 -15.36 -7.73
N LEU A 473 10.68 -14.54 -8.41
CA LEU A 473 11.17 -13.49 -9.29
C LEU A 473 12.04 -12.46 -8.53
N ALA A 474 11.67 -12.10 -7.30
CA ALA A 474 12.47 -11.22 -6.47
C ALA A 474 13.83 -11.85 -6.11
N ILE A 475 13.90 -13.16 -5.86
CA ILE A 475 15.15 -13.91 -5.65
C ILE A 475 16.01 -13.87 -6.92
N LEU A 476 15.43 -14.13 -8.08
CA LEU A 476 16.15 -14.10 -9.35
C LEU A 476 16.72 -12.70 -9.62
N ILE A 477 15.91 -11.64 -9.42
CA ILE A 477 16.38 -10.26 -9.57
C ILE A 477 17.52 -9.94 -8.59
N ASN A 478 17.39 -10.33 -7.32
CA ASN A 478 18.44 -10.12 -6.33
C ASN A 478 19.71 -10.89 -6.66
N SER A 479 19.61 -12.08 -7.27
CA SER A 479 20.75 -12.88 -7.69
C SER A 479 21.58 -12.21 -8.79
N LEU A 480 20.94 -11.35 -9.61
CA LEU A 480 21.60 -10.56 -10.66
C LEU A 480 22.49 -9.44 -10.12
N ASP A 481 22.47 -9.13 -8.83
CA ASP A 481 23.39 -8.16 -8.23
C ASP A 481 24.76 -8.80 -7.99
N TYR A 482 25.67 -8.62 -8.97
CA TYR A 482 27.02 -9.23 -8.96
C TYR A 482 28.10 -8.35 -8.32
N ARG A 483 27.79 -7.13 -7.86
CA ARG A 483 28.81 -6.30 -7.25
C ARG A 483 29.22 -6.86 -5.88
N HIS A 484 30.45 -7.39 -5.81
CA HIS A 484 31.20 -7.39 -4.57
C HIS A 484 31.46 -5.92 -4.20
N SER A 485 30.66 -5.35 -3.32
CA SER A 485 31.05 -4.11 -2.69
C SER A 485 32.26 -4.44 -1.80
N LYS A 486 33.47 -4.20 -2.29
CA LYS A 486 34.57 -3.94 -1.39
C LYS A 486 34.15 -2.76 -0.55
N THR A 487 33.89 -3.01 0.72
CA THR A 487 33.79 -1.96 1.73
C THR A 487 35.11 -1.20 1.67
N THR A 488 35.11 -0.03 1.06
CA THR A 488 36.13 0.98 1.34
C THR A 488 35.92 1.41 2.79
N ASN A 489 36.87 1.03 3.62
CA ASN A 489 37.06 1.52 4.98
C ASN A 489 37.09 3.05 5.01
#